data_40fd5ef763f2b79cb66ca1e4c99feaa1
#
_entry.id   40fd5ef763f2b79cb66ca1e4c99feaa1
#
_cell.length_a   1.000
_cell.length_b   1.000
_cell.length_c   1.000
_cell.angle_alpha   90.00
_cell.angle_beta   90.00
_cell.angle_gamma   90.00
#
_symmetry.space_group_name_H-M   'P 1'
#
loop_
_entity.id
_entity.type
_entity.pdbx_description
1 polymer ?
#
loop_
_entity_poly.entity_id
_entity_poly.type
_entity_poly.pdbx_seq_one_letter_code
_entity_poly.pdbx_strand_id
1 'polypeptide(L)'
;MKKSLIALAAAIVISVTGCSPAGQSGAKSTESTTTLAETKSQELAGQKSEAYGEVVIQNGDRTITFTSMPQKVLCCNLYSAENMVMLGLKDYIAGKSVPASKAETPLAELADEFSSIPEIEVSHENAVALETDLVIGQISSFQESKWGSYEMFGNKGINSYTITGTLVKDETIENVYTDIENLGKIFKVEDRASSLIDKMKQEISEIQTAVSGVDEKDKVKVFVMDTFKGNEIYTTSAGLQSNLIELAGGINCTRNMAESRWFNTSVETIVKTNPDVIIFNDYGQQTIEEKMDFINNNPALSDVTAVKNKAYLTVPLVTVMQDVRATSACRSFAEFFYPEQFKK
;
A
#
# COMPACT_ATOMS: atom_id res chain seq x y z
N MET A 1 30.61 26.15 39.55
CA MET A 1 30.33 26.60 40.93
C MET A 1 28.94 26.12 41.32
N LYS A 2 28.98 25.30 42.38
CA LYS A 2 28.00 25.07 43.45
C LYS A 2 26.64 24.54 43.01
N LYS A 3 26.33 23.28 43.26
CA LYS A 3 26.00 22.58 44.52
C LYS A 3 24.51 22.60 44.74
N SER A 4 23.82 21.48 44.72
CA SER A 4 23.59 20.52 45.85
C SER A 4 22.21 20.83 46.44
N LEU A 5 21.39 19.98 46.95
CA LEU A 5 21.39 18.63 47.52
C LEU A 5 19.93 18.33 47.96
N ILE A 6 19.55 17.03 47.90
CA ILE A 6 19.08 16.23 49.07
C ILE A 6 17.66 16.54 49.59
N ALA A 7 16.76 15.71 49.91
CA ALA A 7 16.59 14.32 50.34
C ALA A 7 15.13 14.25 50.83
N LEU A 8 14.53 13.23 51.10
CA LEU A 8 14.56 12.01 51.87
C LEU A 8 13.13 11.65 52.34
N ALA A 9 12.72 10.48 52.06
CA ALA A 9 12.03 9.45 52.82
C ALA A 9 10.89 9.83 53.84
N ALA A 10 9.83 9.00 53.81
CA ALA A 10 9.52 8.09 54.91
C ALA A 10 8.33 7.20 54.61
N ALA A 11 8.53 5.93 54.87
CA ALA A 11 7.53 4.87 54.90
C ALA A 11 6.77 4.91 56.23
N ILE A 12 5.46 4.55 56.24
CA ILE A 12 4.77 4.04 57.43
C ILE A 12 3.92 2.84 57.04
N VAL A 13 4.28 1.71 57.62
CA VAL A 13 3.53 0.47 57.70
C VAL A 13 2.64 0.53 58.94
N ILE A 14 1.35 0.19 58.80
CA ILE A 14 0.54 -0.23 59.96
C ILE A 14 -0.30 -1.42 59.58
N SER A 15 0.01 -2.54 60.15
CA SER A 15 -0.76 -3.78 60.26
C SER A 15 -1.64 -3.74 61.48
N VAL A 16 -2.91 -4.11 61.34
CA VAL A 16 -3.72 -4.58 62.49
C VAL A 16 -4.60 -5.75 62.05
N THR A 17 -4.41 -6.83 62.74
CA THR A 17 -5.16 -8.08 62.77
C THR A 17 -6.45 -7.94 63.60
N GLY A 18 -7.52 -8.72 63.27
CA GLY A 18 -8.71 -8.85 64.13
C GLY A 18 -9.75 -9.85 63.63
N CYS A 19 -9.95 -10.90 64.35
CA CYS A 19 -10.75 -12.13 64.17
C CYS A 19 -12.26 -11.96 63.95
N SER A 20 -12.84 -13.01 63.32
CA SER A 20 -14.26 -13.41 63.24
C SER A 20 -14.92 -13.68 64.64
N PRO A 21 -16.27 -13.79 64.75
CA PRO A 21 -17.02 -14.95 64.20
C PRO A 21 -18.50 -14.71 63.75
N ALA A 22 -18.95 -15.63 62.94
CA ALA A 22 -20.27 -16.27 62.71
C ALA A 22 -21.61 -15.56 62.97
N GLY A 23 -22.54 -15.65 62.01
CA GLY A 23 -23.98 -15.47 62.11
C GLY A 23 -24.72 -15.62 60.78
N GLN A 24 -25.61 -16.57 60.70
CA GLN A 24 -26.34 -17.10 59.54
C GLN A 24 -27.40 -16.21 58.91
N SER A 25 -27.69 -16.56 57.66
CA SER A 25 -28.97 -16.61 56.88
C SER A 25 -29.41 -15.34 56.16
N GLY A 26 -29.71 -15.51 54.85
CA GLY A 26 -30.60 -14.69 54.07
C GLY A 26 -30.24 -14.60 52.57
N ALA A 27 -30.75 -15.53 51.79
CA ALA A 27 -30.64 -15.53 50.33
C ALA A 27 -31.32 -14.33 49.68
N LYS A 28 -30.62 -13.68 48.75
CA LYS A 28 -31.26 -13.15 47.53
C LYS A 28 -30.19 -12.93 46.44
N SER A 29 -30.46 -13.54 45.31
CA SER A 29 -29.77 -13.49 44.05
C SER A 29 -29.46 -12.06 43.57
N THR A 30 -28.23 -11.83 43.12
CA THR A 30 -27.93 -10.81 42.08
C THR A 30 -26.95 -11.47 41.15
N GLU A 31 -27.40 -11.67 39.92
CA GLU A 31 -26.68 -12.31 38.82
C GLU A 31 -25.45 -11.51 38.39
N SER A 32 -24.44 -12.27 38.11
CA SER A 32 -23.13 -11.91 37.59
C SER A 32 -23.15 -11.17 36.25
N THR A 33 -22.51 -10.02 36.23
CA THR A 33 -22.06 -9.39 35.01
C THR A 33 -20.53 -9.55 34.88
N THR A 34 -20.06 -10.80 34.75
CA THR A 34 -18.63 -11.08 34.54
C THR A 34 -18.46 -12.39 33.75
N THR A 35 -19.10 -12.49 32.59
CA THR A 35 -18.95 -13.71 31.77
C THR A 35 -18.95 -13.48 30.26
N LEU A 36 -18.69 -12.27 29.78
CA LEU A 36 -18.60 -12.00 28.32
C LEU A 36 -17.18 -11.73 27.83
N ALA A 37 -16.24 -11.42 28.70
CA ALA A 37 -14.84 -11.18 28.31
C ALA A 37 -13.99 -12.47 28.36
N GLU A 38 -14.30 -13.40 29.28
CA GLU A 38 -13.55 -14.65 29.40
C GLU A 38 -13.98 -15.71 28.38
N THR A 39 -15.22 -15.66 27.88
CA THR A 39 -15.70 -16.62 26.87
C THR A 39 -15.12 -16.33 25.48
N LYS A 40 -14.80 -15.06 25.14
CA LYS A 40 -14.15 -14.73 23.89
C LYS A 40 -12.67 -15.11 23.84
N SER A 41 -11.99 -15.13 24.98
CA SER A 41 -10.57 -15.53 25.04
C SER A 41 -10.40 -17.05 25.04
N GLN A 42 -11.43 -17.84 25.42
CA GLN A 42 -11.39 -19.29 25.38
C GLN A 42 -11.87 -19.90 24.07
N GLU A 43 -12.69 -19.20 23.29
CA GLU A 43 -13.06 -19.65 21.93
C GLU A 43 -11.94 -19.54 20.92
N LEU A 44 -10.97 -18.61 21.12
CA LEU A 44 -9.77 -18.50 20.29
C LEU A 44 -8.69 -19.54 20.60
N ALA A 45 -8.77 -20.20 21.77
CA ALA A 45 -7.78 -21.21 22.16
C ALA A 45 -8.24 -22.67 21.86
N GLY A 46 -9.41 -22.86 21.28
CA GLY A 46 -10.03 -24.16 21.05
C GLY A 46 -10.13 -24.63 19.61
N GLN A 47 -9.71 -23.85 18.63
CA GLN A 47 -9.53 -24.38 17.28
C GLN A 47 -8.27 -25.25 17.29
N LYS A 48 -8.43 -26.58 17.15
CA LYS A 48 -7.36 -27.46 16.70
C LYS A 48 -6.74 -26.79 15.47
N SER A 49 -5.47 -26.38 15.55
CA SER A 49 -4.74 -25.94 14.38
C SER A 49 -4.76 -27.10 13.38
N GLU A 50 -5.59 -27.03 12.36
CA GLU A 50 -5.35 -27.82 11.16
C GLU A 50 -3.90 -27.54 10.78
N ALA A 51 -3.13 -28.58 10.51
CA ALA A 51 -1.73 -28.42 10.11
C ALA A 51 -1.71 -27.45 8.95
N TYR A 52 -0.88 -26.38 9.01
CA TYR A 52 -0.81 -25.31 7.99
C TYR A 52 -0.74 -25.88 6.55
N GLY A 53 -0.07 -27.04 6.41
CA GLY A 53 0.18 -27.67 5.13
C GLY A 53 1.30 -26.97 4.36
N GLU A 54 1.50 -27.37 3.12
CA GLU A 54 2.44 -26.71 2.21
C GLU A 54 1.67 -25.73 1.32
N VAL A 55 2.15 -24.50 1.22
CA VAL A 55 1.64 -23.48 0.29
C VAL A 55 2.74 -23.13 -0.70
N VAL A 56 2.47 -23.35 -1.97
CA VAL A 56 3.41 -23.10 -3.06
C VAL A 56 2.90 -21.93 -3.90
N ILE A 57 3.71 -20.89 -4.02
CA ILE A 57 3.39 -19.67 -4.78
C ILE A 57 4.38 -19.53 -5.94
N GLN A 58 3.85 -19.42 -7.15
CA GLN A 58 4.65 -19.01 -8.32
C GLN A 58 4.78 -17.48 -8.31
N ASN A 59 6.01 -16.97 -8.25
CA ASN A 59 6.31 -15.55 -8.13
C ASN A 59 7.34 -15.13 -9.19
N GLY A 60 6.86 -14.82 -10.39
CA GLY A 60 7.67 -14.70 -11.59
C GLY A 60 8.33 -16.03 -11.95
N ASP A 61 9.64 -16.02 -12.15
CA ASP A 61 10.42 -17.24 -12.45
C ASP A 61 10.78 -18.04 -11.19
N ARG A 62 10.39 -17.57 -10.00
CA ARG A 62 10.68 -18.21 -8.72
C ARG A 62 9.45 -18.95 -8.19
N THR A 63 9.70 -20.08 -7.55
CA THR A 63 8.73 -20.78 -6.73
C THR A 63 9.06 -20.55 -5.25
N ILE A 64 8.10 -20.08 -4.49
CA ILE A 64 8.24 -19.87 -3.04
C ILE A 64 7.38 -20.93 -2.33
N THR A 65 8.00 -21.66 -1.43
CA THR A 65 7.31 -22.69 -0.64
C THR A 65 7.23 -22.26 0.82
N PHE A 66 6.02 -22.26 1.36
CA PHE A 66 5.75 -22.01 2.78
C PHE A 66 5.33 -23.32 3.44
N THR A 67 6.09 -23.76 4.44
CA THR A 67 5.78 -24.97 5.26
C THR A 67 5.16 -24.59 6.61
N SER A 68 5.14 -23.31 6.92
CA SER A 68 4.47 -22.69 8.06
C SER A 68 3.98 -21.30 7.69
N MET A 69 2.92 -20.84 8.35
CA MET A 69 2.41 -19.47 8.15
C MET A 69 3.42 -18.46 8.67
N PRO A 70 3.80 -17.45 7.88
CA PRO A 70 4.70 -16.38 8.33
C PRO A 70 4.17 -15.67 9.57
N GLN A 71 5.06 -15.35 10.50
CA GLN A 71 4.73 -14.69 11.75
C GLN A 71 5.31 -13.27 11.87
N LYS A 72 6.36 -12.98 11.11
CA LYS A 72 7.08 -11.71 11.16
C LYS A 72 7.38 -11.22 9.75
N VAL A 73 6.50 -10.37 9.23
CA VAL A 73 6.59 -9.84 7.86
C VAL A 73 7.24 -8.47 7.86
N LEU A 74 8.24 -8.28 6.99
CA LEU A 74 8.74 -6.96 6.63
C LEU A 74 8.07 -6.50 5.33
N CYS A 75 7.35 -5.37 5.39
CA CYS A 75 6.77 -4.71 4.24
C CYS A 75 7.72 -3.63 3.72
N CYS A 76 8.35 -3.85 2.56
CA CYS A 76 9.34 -2.92 1.99
C CYS A 76 8.71 -1.63 1.41
N ASN A 77 7.39 -1.53 1.39
CA ASN A 77 6.63 -0.41 0.82
C ASN A 77 5.34 -0.22 1.61
N LEU A 78 4.79 1.01 1.62
CA LEU A 78 3.51 1.29 2.26
C LEU A 78 2.37 0.41 1.70
N TYR A 79 2.26 0.32 0.37
CA TYR A 79 1.21 -0.42 -0.30
C TYR A 79 1.24 -1.95 -0.01
N SER A 80 2.42 -2.56 0.21
CA SER A 80 2.47 -3.96 0.66
C SER A 80 1.93 -4.13 2.09
N ALA A 81 2.16 -3.14 2.96
CA ALA A 81 1.59 -3.15 4.31
C ALA A 81 0.07 -2.91 4.27
N GLU A 82 -0.43 -2.02 3.42
CA GLU A 82 -1.87 -1.77 3.28
C GLU A 82 -2.63 -2.99 2.78
N ASN A 83 -2.10 -3.70 1.78
CA ASN A 83 -2.68 -4.95 1.31
C ASN A 83 -2.82 -5.96 2.46
N MET A 84 -1.80 -6.08 3.33
CA MET A 84 -1.88 -6.95 4.51
C MET A 84 -2.89 -6.46 5.54
N VAL A 85 -2.89 -5.16 5.87
CA VAL A 85 -3.83 -4.59 6.86
C VAL A 85 -5.27 -4.75 6.39
N MET A 86 -5.56 -4.51 5.10
CA MET A 86 -6.89 -4.73 4.51
C MET A 86 -7.37 -6.19 4.58
N LEU A 87 -6.44 -7.13 4.60
CA LEU A 87 -6.73 -8.54 4.83
C LEU A 87 -6.83 -8.91 6.32
N GLY A 88 -6.70 -7.94 7.24
CA GLY A 88 -6.72 -8.16 8.69
C GLY A 88 -5.46 -8.88 9.20
N LEU A 89 -4.32 -8.67 8.55
CA LEU A 89 -3.04 -9.33 8.83
C LEU A 89 -2.03 -8.39 9.53
N LYS A 90 -2.50 -7.29 10.11
CA LYS A 90 -1.66 -6.29 10.78
C LYS A 90 -0.70 -6.91 11.80
N ASP A 91 -1.19 -7.85 12.63
CA ASP A 91 -0.44 -8.44 13.73
C ASP A 91 0.78 -9.28 13.27
N TYR A 92 0.82 -9.64 11.99
CA TYR A 92 1.96 -10.32 11.37
C TYR A 92 3.03 -9.35 10.85
N ILE A 93 2.75 -8.04 10.78
CA ILE A 93 3.69 -7.04 10.27
C ILE A 93 4.68 -6.68 11.37
N ALA A 94 5.93 -7.14 11.25
CA ALA A 94 7.02 -6.79 12.15
C ALA A 94 7.56 -5.37 11.90
N GLY A 95 7.43 -4.87 10.68
CA GLY A 95 7.82 -3.51 10.30
C GLY A 95 7.49 -3.17 8.85
N LYS A 96 7.49 -1.89 8.57
CA LYS A 96 7.35 -1.32 7.22
C LYS A 96 8.49 -0.33 6.95
N SER A 97 8.77 -0.07 5.68
CA SER A 97 9.76 0.97 5.36
C SER A 97 9.32 2.35 5.87
N VAL A 98 10.29 3.19 6.19
CA VAL A 98 10.04 4.63 6.34
C VAL A 98 9.46 5.19 5.04
N PRO A 99 8.54 6.18 5.10
CA PRO A 99 7.98 6.81 3.90
C PRO A 99 9.06 7.44 3.01
N ALA A 100 8.98 7.23 1.71
CA ALA A 100 9.90 7.82 0.74
C ALA A 100 9.62 9.31 0.50
N SER A 101 8.41 9.77 0.78
CA SER A 101 7.99 11.17 0.67
C SER A 101 6.87 11.49 1.67
N LYS A 102 6.60 12.79 1.88
CA LYS A 102 5.49 13.25 2.74
C LYS A 102 4.11 12.88 2.18
N ALA A 103 4.01 12.65 0.88
CA ALA A 103 2.76 12.23 0.23
C ALA A 103 2.48 10.73 0.42
N GLU A 104 3.47 9.96 0.89
CA GLU A 104 3.32 8.53 1.18
C GLU A 104 2.73 8.33 2.59
N THR A 105 1.43 8.56 2.70
CA THR A 105 0.66 8.38 3.94
C THR A 105 -0.29 7.19 3.81
N PRO A 106 -0.58 6.45 4.90
CA PRO A 106 -1.57 5.38 4.87
C PRO A 106 -2.96 5.93 4.54
N LEU A 107 -3.85 5.04 4.07
CA LEU A 107 -5.28 5.35 3.96
C LEU A 107 -5.79 5.89 5.29
N ALA A 108 -6.64 6.94 5.22
CA ALA A 108 -7.12 7.62 6.43
C ALA A 108 -7.85 6.68 7.40
N GLU A 109 -8.61 5.72 6.86
CA GLU A 109 -9.30 4.69 7.63
C GLU A 109 -8.38 3.66 8.27
N LEU A 110 -7.12 3.57 7.81
CA LEU A 110 -6.10 2.65 8.36
C LEU A 110 -5.07 3.36 9.24
N ALA A 111 -5.21 4.66 9.46
CA ALA A 111 -4.20 5.47 10.15
C ALA A 111 -3.89 4.96 11.57
N ASP A 112 -4.91 4.50 12.30
CA ASP A 112 -4.76 3.99 13.65
C ASP A 112 -3.98 2.66 13.66
N GLU A 113 -4.29 1.76 12.74
CA GLU A 113 -3.57 0.49 12.57
C GLU A 113 -2.11 0.73 12.22
N PHE A 114 -1.85 1.67 11.32
CA PHE A 114 -0.50 2.00 10.88
C PHE A 114 0.34 2.69 11.95
N SER A 115 -0.28 3.44 12.86
CA SER A 115 0.43 4.13 13.95
C SER A 115 1.24 3.20 14.86
N SER A 116 0.85 1.93 14.93
CA SER A 116 1.48 0.89 15.74
C SER A 116 2.50 0.03 14.99
N ILE A 117 2.62 0.17 13.66
CA ILE A 117 3.57 -0.61 12.85
C ILE A 117 4.93 0.13 12.86
N PRO A 118 6.02 -0.53 13.31
CA PRO A 118 7.35 0.08 13.34
C PRO A 118 7.81 0.51 11.95
N GLU A 119 8.39 1.70 11.85
CA GLU A 119 9.08 2.17 10.65
C GLU A 119 10.54 1.75 10.70
N ILE A 120 11.01 1.16 9.59
CA ILE A 120 12.33 0.53 9.48
C ILE A 120 13.11 1.21 8.37
N GLU A 121 14.30 1.66 8.70
CA GLU A 121 15.27 2.18 7.72
C GLU A 121 15.75 1.06 6.80
N VAL A 122 15.89 1.40 5.51
CA VAL A 122 16.21 0.45 4.45
C VAL A 122 17.64 -0.07 4.62
N SER A 123 17.77 -1.30 5.11
CA SER A 123 19.01 -2.08 5.09
C SER A 123 18.72 -3.57 5.29
N HIS A 124 19.67 -4.42 4.84
CA HIS A 124 19.58 -5.86 5.06
C HIS A 124 19.71 -6.22 6.54
N GLU A 125 20.59 -5.53 7.24
CA GLU A 125 20.83 -5.72 8.67
C GLU A 125 19.55 -5.48 9.48
N ASN A 126 18.82 -4.42 9.16
CA ASN A 126 17.55 -4.11 9.82
C ASN A 126 16.49 -5.17 9.52
N ALA A 127 16.40 -5.65 8.27
CA ALA A 127 15.48 -6.73 7.90
C ALA A 127 15.77 -8.02 8.70
N VAL A 128 17.03 -8.39 8.85
CA VAL A 128 17.44 -9.57 9.63
C VAL A 128 17.24 -9.36 11.13
N ALA A 129 17.52 -8.15 11.65
CA ALA A 129 17.37 -7.82 13.07
C ALA A 129 15.91 -7.90 13.56
N LEU A 130 14.94 -7.76 12.68
CA LEU A 130 13.50 -7.98 12.96
C LEU A 130 13.15 -9.46 13.14
N GLU A 131 14.09 -10.37 12.84
CA GLU A 131 13.82 -11.83 12.78
C GLU A 131 12.65 -12.16 11.84
N THR A 132 12.59 -11.48 10.70
CA THR A 132 11.53 -11.70 9.70
C THR A 132 11.61 -13.10 9.12
N ASP A 133 10.48 -13.68 8.78
CA ASP A 133 10.34 -14.95 8.05
C ASP A 133 9.77 -14.74 6.64
N LEU A 134 9.22 -13.55 6.37
CA LEU A 134 8.76 -13.12 5.04
C LEU A 134 9.11 -11.64 4.81
N VAL A 135 9.66 -11.35 3.64
CA VAL A 135 9.86 -9.98 3.14
C VAL A 135 9.00 -9.79 1.89
N ILE A 136 8.18 -8.73 1.88
CA ILE A 136 7.31 -8.36 0.75
C ILE A 136 7.78 -7.04 0.18
N GLY A 137 8.05 -6.98 -1.13
CA GLY A 137 8.48 -5.74 -1.78
C GLY A 137 8.41 -5.78 -3.29
N GLN A 138 8.63 -4.64 -3.91
CA GLN A 138 8.81 -4.57 -5.36
C GLN A 138 10.17 -5.16 -5.77
N ILE A 139 10.35 -5.47 -7.06
CA ILE A 139 11.60 -6.09 -7.54
C ILE A 139 12.86 -5.30 -7.15
N SER A 140 12.80 -3.96 -7.16
CA SER A 140 13.92 -3.11 -6.76
C SER A 140 14.23 -3.12 -5.25
N SER A 141 13.33 -3.66 -4.42
CA SER A 141 13.59 -3.87 -2.98
C SER A 141 14.63 -4.97 -2.75
N PHE A 142 14.70 -5.96 -3.67
CA PHE A 142 15.55 -7.13 -3.56
C PHE A 142 16.93 -6.93 -4.21
N GLN A 143 17.55 -5.79 -3.97
CA GLN A 143 18.91 -5.45 -4.35
C GLN A 143 19.81 -5.40 -3.10
N GLU A 144 21.08 -5.77 -3.24
CA GLU A 144 22.06 -5.74 -2.13
C GLU A 144 22.17 -4.35 -1.49
N SER A 145 22.05 -3.30 -2.31
CA SER A 145 22.09 -1.90 -1.87
C SER A 145 20.80 -1.40 -1.22
N LYS A 146 19.80 -2.25 -1.07
CA LYS A 146 18.48 -1.97 -0.48
C LYS A 146 18.21 -2.89 0.70
N TRP A 147 17.15 -3.69 0.65
CA TRP A 147 16.82 -4.62 1.73
C TRP A 147 17.64 -5.92 1.69
N GLY A 148 18.31 -6.23 0.59
CA GLY A 148 19.09 -7.44 0.36
C GLY A 148 18.58 -8.26 -0.82
N SER A 149 19.45 -9.08 -1.42
CA SER A 149 19.09 -9.94 -2.53
C SER A 149 18.28 -11.17 -2.07
N TYR A 150 17.59 -11.83 -3.02
CA TYR A 150 16.90 -13.10 -2.75
C TYR A 150 17.83 -14.16 -2.14
N GLU A 151 19.08 -14.20 -2.58
CA GLU A 151 20.08 -15.11 -2.06
C GLU A 151 20.43 -14.80 -0.60
N MET A 152 20.62 -13.51 -0.26
CA MET A 152 20.89 -13.08 1.10
C MET A 152 19.78 -13.49 2.07
N PHE A 153 18.52 -13.32 1.67
CA PHE A 153 17.38 -13.76 2.47
C PHE A 153 17.26 -15.28 2.52
N GLY A 154 17.42 -15.97 1.39
CA GLY A 154 17.37 -17.44 1.32
C GLY A 154 18.42 -18.11 2.21
N ASN A 155 19.64 -17.57 2.28
CA ASN A 155 20.71 -18.06 3.16
C ASN A 155 20.36 -17.93 4.66
N LYS A 156 19.35 -17.12 5.01
CA LYS A 156 18.81 -16.96 6.36
C LYS A 156 17.49 -17.71 6.59
N GLY A 157 16.99 -18.44 5.58
CA GLY A 157 15.69 -19.11 5.64
C GLY A 157 14.51 -18.14 5.57
N ILE A 158 14.71 -16.91 5.08
CA ILE A 158 13.68 -15.88 4.96
C ILE A 158 13.08 -15.95 3.55
N ASN A 159 11.77 -16.11 3.46
CA ASN A 159 11.05 -16.06 2.18
C ASN A 159 10.96 -14.62 1.67
N SER A 160 11.05 -14.47 0.34
CA SER A 160 10.98 -13.16 -0.33
C SER A 160 9.88 -13.19 -1.38
N TYR A 161 8.79 -12.45 -1.14
CA TYR A 161 7.69 -12.29 -2.07
C TYR A 161 7.83 -10.98 -2.84
N THR A 162 7.91 -11.07 -4.15
CA THR A 162 7.97 -9.89 -5.03
C THR A 162 6.59 -9.57 -5.54
N ILE A 163 6.17 -8.33 -5.38
CA ILE A 163 4.90 -7.81 -5.90
C ILE A 163 4.82 -8.08 -7.41
N THR A 164 3.80 -8.82 -7.83
CA THR A 164 3.73 -9.45 -9.15
C THR A 164 3.73 -8.44 -10.30
N GLY A 165 3.08 -7.29 -10.13
CA GLY A 165 3.10 -6.22 -11.12
C GLY A 165 4.51 -5.74 -11.45
N THR A 166 5.44 -5.81 -10.48
CA THR A 166 6.82 -5.38 -10.74
C THR A 166 7.67 -6.41 -11.48
N LEU A 167 7.15 -7.63 -11.68
CA LEU A 167 7.81 -8.72 -12.41
C LEU A 167 7.41 -8.79 -13.88
N VAL A 168 6.41 -8.01 -14.31
CA VAL A 168 5.89 -8.04 -15.68
C VAL A 168 6.20 -6.73 -16.42
N LYS A 169 6.19 -6.79 -17.75
CA LYS A 169 6.38 -5.60 -18.59
C LYS A 169 5.16 -4.69 -18.52
N ASP A 170 3.98 -5.25 -18.72
CA ASP A 170 2.70 -4.54 -18.72
C ASP A 170 1.97 -4.80 -17.39
N GLU A 171 2.01 -3.84 -16.53
CA GLU A 171 1.31 -3.87 -15.24
C GLU A 171 -0.18 -3.62 -15.41
N THR A 172 -0.99 -4.45 -14.76
CA THR A 172 -2.44 -4.30 -14.74
C THR A 172 -2.98 -4.48 -13.33
N ILE A 173 -4.24 -4.09 -13.14
CA ILE A 173 -4.92 -4.29 -11.85
C ILE A 173 -5.06 -5.79 -11.49
N GLU A 174 -5.01 -6.70 -12.48
CA GLU A 174 -5.02 -8.14 -12.24
C GLU A 174 -3.78 -8.60 -11.43
N ASN A 175 -2.65 -7.88 -11.54
CA ASN A 175 -1.50 -8.15 -10.71
C ASN A 175 -1.76 -7.83 -9.24
N VAL A 176 -2.52 -6.77 -8.96
CA VAL A 176 -2.94 -6.43 -7.59
C VAL A 176 -3.85 -7.53 -7.02
N TYR A 177 -4.81 -8.02 -7.81
CA TYR A 177 -5.67 -9.14 -7.40
C TYR A 177 -4.86 -10.41 -7.13
N THR A 178 -3.87 -10.70 -7.97
CA THR A 178 -2.95 -11.84 -7.79
C THR A 178 -2.16 -11.72 -6.48
N ASP A 179 -1.67 -10.54 -6.15
CA ASP A 179 -0.94 -10.33 -4.89
C ASP A 179 -1.86 -10.53 -3.67
N ILE A 180 -3.08 -9.99 -3.71
CA ILE A 180 -4.09 -10.17 -2.65
C ILE A 180 -4.47 -11.66 -2.51
N GLU A 181 -4.69 -12.37 -3.63
CA GLU A 181 -4.99 -13.81 -3.64
C GLU A 181 -3.84 -14.63 -3.04
N ASN A 182 -2.59 -14.32 -3.42
CA ASN A 182 -1.40 -15.00 -2.90
C ASN A 182 -1.23 -14.76 -1.40
N LEU A 183 -1.44 -13.54 -0.91
CA LEU A 183 -1.46 -13.25 0.53
C LEU A 183 -2.57 -14.04 1.23
N GLY A 184 -3.76 -14.13 0.62
CA GLY A 184 -4.85 -14.97 1.10
C GLY A 184 -4.42 -16.42 1.33
N LYS A 185 -3.75 -17.03 0.34
CA LYS A 185 -3.22 -18.41 0.41
C LYS A 185 -2.14 -18.56 1.47
N ILE A 186 -1.16 -17.63 1.50
CA ILE A 186 -0.03 -17.65 2.44
C ILE A 186 -0.51 -17.57 3.89
N PHE A 187 -1.51 -16.74 4.17
CA PHE A 187 -2.02 -16.49 5.52
C PHE A 187 -3.32 -17.24 5.85
N LYS A 188 -3.81 -18.12 4.95
CA LYS A 188 -5.05 -18.89 5.13
C LYS A 188 -6.27 -18.00 5.41
N VAL A 189 -6.38 -16.91 4.65
CA VAL A 189 -7.49 -15.95 4.70
C VAL A 189 -8.11 -15.76 3.30
N GLU A 190 -8.24 -16.84 2.55
CA GLU A 190 -8.71 -16.85 1.15
C GLU A 190 -10.09 -16.21 1.00
N ASP A 191 -11.00 -16.41 1.95
CA ASP A 191 -12.33 -15.80 1.93
C ASP A 191 -12.27 -14.27 2.03
N ARG A 192 -11.34 -13.73 2.85
CA ARG A 192 -11.14 -12.28 2.95
C ARG A 192 -10.54 -11.73 1.68
N ALA A 193 -9.55 -12.44 1.12
CA ALA A 193 -8.92 -12.07 -0.14
C ALA A 193 -9.93 -12.05 -1.30
N SER A 194 -10.75 -13.10 -1.44
CA SER A 194 -11.81 -13.17 -2.45
C SER A 194 -12.81 -12.02 -2.29
N SER A 195 -13.29 -11.76 -1.07
CA SER A 195 -14.24 -10.68 -0.80
C SER A 195 -13.67 -9.30 -1.16
N LEU A 196 -12.39 -9.06 -0.87
CA LEU A 196 -11.70 -7.81 -1.20
C LEU A 196 -11.56 -7.65 -2.73
N ILE A 197 -11.11 -8.71 -3.42
CA ILE A 197 -10.97 -8.75 -4.87
C ILE A 197 -12.32 -8.51 -5.55
N ASP A 198 -13.39 -9.18 -5.09
CA ASP A 198 -14.73 -9.03 -5.66
C ASP A 198 -15.23 -7.58 -5.54
N LYS A 199 -15.00 -6.94 -4.39
CA LYS A 199 -15.31 -5.52 -4.20
C LYS A 199 -14.52 -4.64 -5.18
N MET A 200 -13.22 -4.86 -5.31
CA MET A 200 -12.38 -4.10 -6.25
C MET A 200 -12.83 -4.29 -7.70
N LYS A 201 -13.16 -5.52 -8.11
CA LYS A 201 -13.69 -5.83 -9.45
C LYS A 201 -15.01 -5.15 -9.70
N GLN A 202 -15.90 -5.12 -8.71
CA GLN A 202 -17.17 -4.41 -8.82
C GLN A 202 -16.95 -2.92 -9.05
N GLU A 203 -16.06 -2.27 -8.28
CA GLU A 203 -15.74 -0.85 -8.42
C GLU A 203 -15.19 -0.52 -9.83
N ILE A 204 -14.29 -1.35 -10.36
CA ILE A 204 -13.77 -1.18 -11.72
C ILE A 204 -14.91 -1.37 -12.77
N SER A 205 -15.77 -2.37 -12.60
CA SER A 205 -16.90 -2.61 -13.52
C SER A 205 -17.88 -1.43 -13.55
N GLU A 206 -18.14 -0.82 -12.39
CA GLU A 206 -18.98 0.39 -12.30
C GLU A 206 -18.35 1.57 -13.06
N ILE A 207 -17.04 1.80 -12.90
CA ILE A 207 -16.30 2.83 -13.60
C ILE A 207 -16.36 2.61 -15.11
N GLN A 208 -16.03 1.40 -15.57
CA GLN A 208 -16.04 1.04 -16.98
C GLN A 208 -17.46 1.18 -17.60
N THR A 209 -18.48 0.83 -16.83
CA THR A 209 -19.88 1.01 -17.27
C THR A 209 -20.20 2.48 -17.45
N ALA A 210 -19.81 3.34 -16.51
CA ALA A 210 -20.06 4.78 -16.58
C ALA A 210 -19.39 5.44 -17.81
N VAL A 211 -18.20 4.98 -18.19
CA VAL A 211 -17.46 5.54 -19.34
C VAL A 211 -17.64 4.76 -20.65
N SER A 212 -18.45 3.70 -20.67
CA SER A 212 -18.63 2.82 -21.83
C SER A 212 -19.21 3.50 -23.08
N GLY A 213 -19.91 4.63 -22.91
CA GLY A 213 -20.45 5.43 -24.01
C GLY A 213 -19.47 6.41 -24.65
N VAL A 214 -18.22 6.48 -24.20
CA VAL A 214 -17.22 7.39 -24.75
C VAL A 214 -16.61 6.79 -26.01
N ASP A 215 -16.81 7.47 -27.16
CA ASP A 215 -16.21 7.07 -28.42
C ASP A 215 -14.68 7.13 -28.36
N GLU A 216 -13.98 6.26 -29.09
CA GLU A 216 -12.49 6.20 -29.11
C GLU A 216 -11.84 7.56 -29.45
N LYS A 217 -12.45 8.32 -30.36
CA LYS A 217 -11.97 9.65 -30.77
C LYS A 217 -12.12 10.73 -29.69
N ASP A 218 -13.03 10.50 -28.73
CA ASP A 218 -13.38 11.45 -27.66
C ASP A 218 -12.72 11.06 -26.31
N LYS A 219 -11.92 9.98 -26.30
CA LYS A 219 -11.16 9.59 -25.12
C LYS A 219 -10.14 10.64 -24.73
N VAL A 220 -10.08 10.96 -23.43
CA VAL A 220 -9.14 11.93 -22.88
C VAL A 220 -7.72 11.42 -23.00
N LYS A 221 -6.86 12.20 -23.66
CA LYS A 221 -5.41 11.95 -23.79
C LYS A 221 -4.69 12.47 -22.55
N VAL A 222 -3.94 11.60 -21.89
CA VAL A 222 -3.31 11.85 -20.61
C VAL A 222 -1.80 11.72 -20.72
N PHE A 223 -1.07 12.72 -20.23
CA PHE A 223 0.37 12.63 -19.99
C PHE A 223 0.64 12.55 -18.50
N VAL A 224 1.46 11.58 -18.06
CA VAL A 224 1.87 11.46 -16.66
C VAL A 224 3.23 12.13 -16.48
N MET A 225 3.35 13.00 -15.49
CA MET A 225 4.61 13.61 -15.09
C MET A 225 4.96 13.19 -13.66
N ASP A 226 5.97 12.32 -13.53
CA ASP A 226 6.44 11.87 -12.22
C ASP A 226 7.49 12.84 -11.66
N THR A 227 8.64 12.94 -12.33
CA THR A 227 9.72 13.86 -11.99
C THR A 227 10.33 14.47 -13.25
N PHE A 228 11.21 15.47 -13.09
CA PHE A 228 11.96 16.02 -14.20
C PHE A 228 13.38 16.40 -13.80
N LYS A 229 14.28 16.41 -14.78
CA LYS A 229 15.66 16.90 -14.63
C LYS A 229 16.10 17.61 -15.90
N GLY A 230 16.27 18.94 -15.83
CA GLY A 230 16.45 19.75 -17.03
C GLY A 230 15.23 19.61 -17.94
N ASN A 231 15.42 19.17 -19.20
CA ASN A 231 14.32 18.92 -20.15
C ASN A 231 13.87 17.45 -20.20
N GLU A 232 14.46 16.58 -19.41
CA GLU A 232 14.04 15.20 -19.30
C GLU A 232 12.90 15.07 -18.27
N ILE A 233 11.87 14.31 -18.64
CA ILE A 233 10.70 14.05 -17.82
C ILE A 233 10.60 12.54 -17.60
N TYR A 234 10.49 12.11 -16.35
CA TYR A 234 10.21 10.73 -16.00
C TYR A 234 8.71 10.50 -16.06
N THR A 235 8.30 9.45 -16.77
CA THR A 235 6.90 9.13 -17.07
C THR A 235 6.67 7.62 -17.11
N THR A 236 5.41 7.19 -17.17
CA THR A 236 5.07 5.77 -17.26
C THR A 236 4.66 5.37 -18.68
N SER A 237 5.23 4.25 -19.16
CA SER A 237 4.78 3.58 -20.39
C SER A 237 3.75 2.50 -20.07
N ALA A 238 4.12 1.51 -19.27
CA ALA A 238 3.37 0.29 -19.01
C ALA A 238 3.22 -0.05 -17.52
N GLY A 239 3.41 0.93 -16.63
CA GLY A 239 3.13 0.77 -15.19
C GLY A 239 1.62 0.72 -14.90
N LEU A 240 1.25 0.32 -13.69
CA LEU A 240 -0.15 0.20 -13.26
C LEU A 240 -0.96 1.48 -13.54
N GLN A 241 -0.38 2.65 -13.31
CA GLN A 241 -1.05 3.93 -13.60
C GLN A 241 -1.53 4.05 -15.05
N SER A 242 -0.78 3.49 -16.02
CA SER A 242 -1.20 3.41 -17.43
C SER A 242 -2.48 2.59 -17.59
N ASN A 243 -2.56 1.42 -16.95
CA ASN A 243 -3.73 0.58 -16.98
C ASN A 243 -4.94 1.25 -16.29
N LEU A 244 -4.72 1.93 -15.15
CA LEU A 244 -5.79 2.65 -14.46
C LEU A 244 -6.36 3.80 -15.30
N ILE A 245 -5.52 4.51 -16.06
CA ILE A 245 -5.95 5.54 -17.02
C ILE A 245 -6.83 4.91 -18.11
N GLU A 246 -6.44 3.76 -18.65
CA GLU A 246 -7.21 3.03 -19.67
C GLU A 246 -8.56 2.52 -19.13
N LEU A 247 -8.58 1.94 -17.93
CA LEU A 247 -9.80 1.50 -17.24
C LEU A 247 -10.76 2.68 -16.94
N ALA A 248 -10.21 3.86 -16.71
CA ALA A 248 -10.94 5.10 -16.52
C ALA A 248 -11.45 5.73 -17.85
N GLY A 249 -11.24 5.05 -18.98
CA GLY A 249 -11.64 5.53 -20.31
C GLY A 249 -10.67 6.51 -20.97
N GLY A 250 -9.49 6.76 -20.39
CA GLY A 250 -8.46 7.63 -20.95
C GLY A 250 -7.46 6.89 -21.85
N ILE A 251 -6.53 7.65 -22.44
CA ILE A 251 -5.41 7.15 -23.24
C ILE A 251 -4.13 7.69 -22.64
N ASN A 252 -3.23 6.83 -22.13
CA ASN A 252 -1.90 7.28 -21.78
C ASN A 252 -1.09 7.60 -23.04
N CYS A 253 -0.71 8.87 -23.21
CA CYS A 253 0.02 9.38 -24.39
C CYS A 253 1.39 8.72 -24.59
N THR A 254 1.95 8.13 -23.54
CA THR A 254 3.27 7.48 -23.56
C THR A 254 3.18 5.96 -23.53
N ARG A 255 1.97 5.40 -23.65
CA ARG A 255 1.74 3.95 -23.72
C ARG A 255 2.58 3.32 -24.82
N ASN A 256 3.32 2.27 -24.49
CA ASN A 256 4.20 1.53 -25.40
C ASN A 256 5.34 2.33 -26.03
N MET A 257 5.71 3.51 -25.50
CA MET A 257 6.85 4.27 -26.00
C MET A 257 8.20 3.72 -25.50
N ALA A 258 8.21 2.85 -24.49
CA ALA A 258 9.40 2.20 -23.97
C ALA A 258 9.12 0.74 -23.60
N GLU A 259 10.20 -0.08 -23.57
CA GLU A 259 10.15 -1.45 -23.08
C GLU A 259 10.02 -1.53 -21.54
N SER A 260 10.52 -0.50 -20.85
CA SER A 260 10.39 -0.37 -19.39
C SER A 260 9.05 0.23 -19.00
N ARG A 261 8.55 -0.11 -17.83
CA ARG A 261 7.30 0.45 -17.28
C ARG A 261 7.38 1.95 -17.05
N TRP A 262 8.56 2.43 -16.66
CA TRP A 262 8.89 3.83 -16.41
C TRP A 262 10.13 4.20 -17.21
N PHE A 263 10.15 5.40 -17.78
CA PHE A 263 11.24 5.84 -18.63
C PHE A 263 11.36 7.37 -18.69
N ASN A 264 12.51 7.84 -19.15
CA ASN A 264 12.72 9.27 -19.44
C ASN A 264 12.27 9.60 -20.86
N THR A 265 11.57 10.71 -20.98
CA THR A 265 11.18 11.33 -22.25
C THR A 265 11.50 12.82 -22.22
N SER A 266 11.08 13.57 -23.22
CA SER A 266 11.36 15.00 -23.33
C SER A 266 10.10 15.85 -23.49
N VAL A 267 10.26 17.15 -23.35
CA VAL A 267 9.20 18.15 -23.57
C VAL A 267 8.55 18.01 -24.95
N GLU A 268 9.33 17.67 -25.99
CA GLU A 268 8.85 17.46 -27.35
C GLU A 268 7.81 16.34 -27.43
N THR A 269 7.89 15.35 -26.56
CA THR A 269 6.86 14.28 -26.47
C THR A 269 5.52 14.84 -26.03
N ILE A 270 5.50 15.76 -25.06
CA ILE A 270 4.26 16.43 -24.65
C ILE A 270 3.67 17.24 -25.79
N VAL A 271 4.52 18.02 -26.49
CA VAL A 271 4.10 18.82 -27.68
C VAL A 271 3.50 17.92 -28.77
N LYS A 272 4.20 16.82 -29.09
CA LYS A 272 3.79 15.88 -30.16
C LYS A 272 2.48 15.15 -29.82
N THR A 273 2.31 14.73 -28.59
CA THR A 273 1.14 13.96 -28.16
C THR A 273 -0.06 14.85 -27.86
N ASN A 274 0.18 16.12 -27.56
CA ASN A 274 -0.81 17.14 -27.23
C ASN A 274 -1.89 16.60 -26.27
N PRO A 275 -1.54 16.28 -25.02
CA PRO A 275 -2.48 15.72 -24.05
C PRO A 275 -3.60 16.71 -23.69
N ASP A 276 -4.77 16.17 -23.37
CA ASP A 276 -5.91 16.92 -22.83
C ASP A 276 -5.76 17.16 -21.32
N VAL A 277 -5.06 16.25 -20.63
CA VAL A 277 -4.81 16.28 -19.18
C VAL A 277 -3.35 15.95 -18.90
N ILE A 278 -2.75 16.62 -17.91
CA ILE A 278 -1.47 16.22 -17.29
C ILE A 278 -1.75 15.76 -15.86
N ILE A 279 -1.34 14.53 -15.54
CA ILE A 279 -1.34 14.01 -14.17
C ILE A 279 0.05 14.21 -13.57
N PHE A 280 0.12 14.93 -12.45
CA PHE A 280 1.34 15.10 -11.67
C PHE A 280 1.35 14.09 -10.52
N ASN A 281 2.35 13.21 -10.49
CA ASN A 281 2.59 12.34 -9.35
C ASN A 281 3.28 13.13 -8.23
N ASP A 282 2.68 13.14 -7.04
CA ASP A 282 3.30 13.70 -5.84
C ASP A 282 4.21 12.63 -5.23
N TYR A 283 5.51 12.81 -5.47
CA TYR A 283 6.54 11.88 -5.04
C TYR A 283 7.93 12.54 -5.02
N GLY A 284 8.78 12.06 -4.12
CA GLY A 284 10.19 12.45 -4.04
C GLY A 284 10.36 13.82 -3.42
N GLN A 285 11.40 14.53 -3.90
CA GLN A 285 11.80 15.82 -3.37
C GLN A 285 11.22 17.00 -4.16
N GLN A 286 10.75 16.76 -5.39
CA GLN A 286 10.17 17.81 -6.23
C GLN A 286 8.72 18.06 -5.82
N THR A 287 8.42 19.31 -5.50
CA THR A 287 7.05 19.71 -5.16
C THR A 287 6.14 19.74 -6.38
N ILE A 288 4.85 19.69 -6.15
CA ILE A 288 3.86 19.83 -7.24
C ILE A 288 3.95 21.22 -7.87
N GLU A 289 4.22 22.27 -7.09
CA GLU A 289 4.44 23.62 -7.58
C GLU A 289 5.63 23.67 -8.56
N GLU A 290 6.76 23.06 -8.22
CA GLU A 290 7.93 23.00 -9.11
C GLU A 290 7.61 22.27 -10.42
N LYS A 291 6.84 21.19 -10.38
CA LYS A 291 6.40 20.44 -11.58
C LYS A 291 5.44 21.28 -12.43
N MET A 292 4.48 21.95 -11.79
CA MET A 292 3.54 22.84 -12.48
C MET A 292 4.28 24.05 -13.10
N ASP A 293 5.22 24.64 -12.38
CA ASP A 293 6.03 25.75 -12.87
C ASP A 293 6.88 25.35 -14.07
N PHE A 294 7.49 24.16 -14.05
CA PHE A 294 8.22 23.60 -15.19
C PHE A 294 7.34 23.52 -16.45
N ILE A 295 6.10 23.05 -16.31
CA ILE A 295 5.14 22.94 -17.43
C ILE A 295 4.65 24.31 -17.86
N ASN A 296 4.18 25.17 -16.93
CA ASN A 296 3.53 26.44 -17.24
C ASN A 296 4.49 27.49 -17.79
N ASN A 297 5.76 27.48 -17.36
CA ASN A 297 6.76 28.47 -17.77
C ASN A 297 7.60 28.01 -19.00
N ASN A 298 7.32 26.83 -19.55
CA ASN A 298 8.01 26.35 -20.75
C ASN A 298 7.33 26.87 -22.03
N PRO A 299 7.98 27.78 -22.83
CA PRO A 299 7.35 28.36 -24.02
C PRO A 299 6.93 27.31 -25.06
N ALA A 300 7.64 26.16 -25.14
CA ALA A 300 7.31 25.09 -26.08
C ALA A 300 5.98 24.41 -25.78
N LEU A 301 5.51 24.50 -24.54
CA LEU A 301 4.27 23.87 -24.08
C LEU A 301 3.05 24.81 -24.12
N SER A 302 3.22 26.08 -24.45
CA SER A 302 2.15 27.09 -24.41
C SER A 302 0.93 26.73 -25.25
N ASP A 303 1.13 25.95 -26.34
CA ASP A 303 0.06 25.51 -27.25
C ASP A 303 -0.56 24.17 -26.92
N VAL A 304 -0.02 23.43 -25.94
CA VAL A 304 -0.54 22.14 -25.49
C VAL A 304 -1.92 22.32 -24.84
N THR A 305 -2.86 21.48 -25.22
CA THR A 305 -4.28 21.56 -24.78
C THR A 305 -4.40 21.56 -23.25
N ALA A 306 -3.74 20.64 -22.57
CA ALA A 306 -3.74 20.57 -21.12
C ALA A 306 -3.20 21.83 -20.44
N VAL A 307 -2.17 22.45 -21.04
CA VAL A 307 -1.54 23.66 -20.49
C VAL A 307 -2.43 24.88 -20.69
N LYS A 308 -3.02 25.07 -21.87
CA LYS A 308 -3.99 26.13 -22.15
C LYS A 308 -5.21 26.10 -21.21
N ASN A 309 -5.70 24.88 -20.96
CA ASN A 309 -6.90 24.67 -20.16
C ASN A 309 -6.59 24.53 -18.66
N LYS A 310 -5.32 24.47 -18.26
CA LYS A 310 -4.86 24.12 -16.90
C LYS A 310 -5.52 22.84 -16.39
N ALA A 311 -5.67 21.87 -17.29
CA ALA A 311 -6.30 20.58 -17.00
C ALA A 311 -5.26 19.65 -16.32
N TYR A 312 -5.08 19.87 -15.02
CA TYR A 312 -4.09 19.21 -14.18
C TYR A 312 -4.76 18.41 -13.07
N LEU A 313 -4.29 17.19 -12.88
CA LEU A 313 -4.67 16.34 -11.76
C LEU A 313 -3.41 16.00 -10.96
N THR A 314 -3.43 16.16 -9.66
CA THR A 314 -2.35 15.74 -8.76
C THR A 314 -2.76 14.50 -8.01
N VAL A 315 -1.87 13.50 -7.97
CA VAL A 315 -2.10 12.26 -7.23
C VAL A 315 -0.85 11.87 -6.44
N PRO A 316 -0.97 11.47 -5.17
CA PRO A 316 0.13 10.81 -4.47
C PRO A 316 0.55 9.55 -5.25
N LEU A 317 1.84 9.38 -5.55
CA LEU A 317 2.32 8.25 -6.36
C LEU A 317 1.88 6.90 -5.76
N VAL A 318 1.84 6.79 -4.44
CA VAL A 318 1.42 5.58 -3.75
C VAL A 318 0.02 5.10 -4.17
N THR A 319 -0.89 6.00 -4.57
CA THR A 319 -2.27 5.64 -4.95
C THR A 319 -2.37 4.92 -6.30
N VAL A 320 -1.33 4.98 -7.11
CA VAL A 320 -1.26 4.34 -8.43
C VAL A 320 -0.23 3.20 -8.47
N MET A 321 0.19 2.74 -7.29
CA MET A 321 1.03 1.57 -7.11
C MET A 321 0.17 0.32 -6.86
N GLN A 322 0.81 -0.83 -6.65
CA GLN A 322 0.19 -2.16 -6.52
C GLN A 322 -0.53 -2.31 -5.17
N ASP A 323 -1.64 -1.62 -5.03
CA ASP A 323 -2.36 -1.41 -3.78
C ASP A 323 -3.88 -1.55 -3.97
N VAL A 324 -4.56 -1.82 -2.88
CA VAL A 324 -6.02 -1.74 -2.76
C VAL A 324 -6.59 -0.36 -3.17
N ARG A 325 -5.78 0.69 -3.15
CA ARG A 325 -6.13 2.06 -3.62
C ARG A 325 -6.33 2.17 -5.13
N ALA A 326 -5.86 1.19 -5.91
CA ALA A 326 -5.88 1.24 -7.36
C ALA A 326 -7.29 1.53 -7.92
N THR A 327 -8.35 0.96 -7.32
CA THR A 327 -9.73 1.22 -7.73
C THR A 327 -10.17 2.66 -7.46
N SER A 328 -9.80 3.21 -6.31
CA SER A 328 -10.10 4.61 -5.97
C SER A 328 -9.34 5.60 -6.87
N ALA A 329 -8.09 5.29 -7.22
CA ALA A 329 -7.32 6.08 -8.19
C ALA A 329 -7.97 6.03 -9.58
N CYS A 330 -8.39 4.85 -10.04
CA CYS A 330 -9.13 4.68 -11.30
C CYS A 330 -10.42 5.52 -11.30
N ARG A 331 -11.20 5.49 -10.22
CA ARG A 331 -12.42 6.31 -10.06
C ARG A 331 -12.09 7.80 -10.14
N SER A 332 -11.07 8.27 -9.43
CA SER A 332 -10.65 9.68 -9.47
C SER A 332 -10.27 10.13 -10.88
N PHE A 333 -9.60 9.25 -11.63
CA PHE A 333 -9.28 9.52 -13.04
C PHE A 333 -10.55 9.65 -13.89
N ALA A 334 -11.47 8.68 -13.78
CA ALA A 334 -12.70 8.68 -14.57
C ALA A 334 -13.58 9.89 -14.26
N GLU A 335 -13.72 10.25 -12.98
CA GLU A 335 -14.47 11.43 -12.54
C GLU A 335 -13.84 12.74 -13.04
N PHE A 336 -12.51 12.81 -13.09
CA PHE A 336 -11.80 13.97 -13.64
C PHE A 336 -11.92 14.05 -15.15
N PHE A 337 -11.83 12.92 -15.87
CA PHE A 337 -11.90 12.87 -17.32
C PHE A 337 -13.31 13.13 -17.84
N TYR A 338 -14.33 12.60 -17.14
CA TYR A 338 -15.72 12.58 -17.56
C TYR A 338 -16.67 12.97 -16.41
N PRO A 339 -16.57 14.19 -15.88
CA PRO A 339 -17.34 14.59 -14.70
C PRO A 339 -18.86 14.48 -14.90
N GLU A 340 -19.35 14.62 -16.14
CA GLU A 340 -20.79 14.50 -16.43
C GLU A 340 -21.33 13.08 -16.26
N GLN A 341 -20.50 12.06 -16.43
CA GLN A 341 -20.89 10.65 -16.28
C GLN A 341 -21.03 10.22 -14.81
N PHE A 342 -20.50 11.01 -13.88
CA PHE A 342 -20.48 10.72 -12.45
C PHE A 342 -21.34 11.70 -11.62
N LYS A 343 -22.05 12.65 -12.27
CA LYS A 343 -23.04 13.49 -11.60
C LYS A 343 -24.23 12.63 -11.18
N LYS A 344 -24.53 12.64 -9.87
CA LYS A 344 -25.73 11.99 -9.31
C LYS A 344 -26.93 12.91 -9.45
#